data_05698a7b8f6db636b808cfba7e414c47
#
_entry.id   05698a7b8f6db636b808cfba7e414c47
#
_cell.length_a   1.000
_cell.length_b   1.000
_cell.length_c   1.000
_cell.angle_alpha   90.00
_cell.angle_beta   90.00
_cell.angle_gamma   90.00
#
_symmetry.space_group_name_H-M   'P 1'
#
loop_
_entity.id
_entity.type
_entity.pdbx_description
1 polymer ?
#
loop_
_entity_poly.entity_id
_entity_poly.type
_entity_poly.pdbx_seq_one_letter_code
_entity_poly.pdbx_strand_id
1 'polypeptide(L)'
;MAVACFQPNLAEASLVEGARIARGTPLENALSEISFERIEHLVIPNADEGEIQIDQLLLTSKGLLILEVKDVQGTVFGSDKMQDWTVISKDRLFTFSNPQPALYDRIAAVRQIVRQVPVAGRVLFLDGADFTKGVPSMVCGLD
;
A
#
# COMPACT_ATOMS: atom_id res chain seq x y z
N MET A 1 -16.32 -5.96 3.85
CA MET A 1 -15.71 -5.01 2.92
C MET A 1 -14.59 -5.67 2.16
N ALA A 2 -14.62 -5.58 0.88
CA ALA A 2 -13.62 -6.20 0.06
C ALA A 2 -12.64 -5.16 -0.47
N VAL A 3 -11.50 -5.60 -0.94
CA VAL A 3 -10.53 -4.72 -1.55
C VAL A 3 -10.54 -4.98 -3.02
N ALA A 4 -11.04 -4.01 -3.77
CA ALA A 4 -11.30 -4.18 -5.17
C ALA A 4 -10.10 -4.56 -6.02
N CYS A 5 -8.94 -3.98 -5.77
CA CYS A 5 -7.79 -4.18 -6.63
C CYS A 5 -7.09 -5.51 -6.41
N PHE A 6 -7.50 -6.26 -5.41
CA PHE A 6 -6.76 -7.43 -5.11
C PHE A 6 -7.62 -8.63 -5.21
N GLN A 7 -8.20 -8.78 -6.31
CA GLN A 7 -8.96 -9.94 -6.62
C GLN A 7 -8.03 -11.01 -7.10
N PRO A 8 -8.20 -12.16 -6.64
CA PRO A 8 -9.13 -12.54 -5.67
C PRO A 8 -8.65 -12.32 -4.28
N ASN A 9 -7.86 -11.52 -3.96
CA ASN A 9 -7.23 -11.69 -2.85
C ASN A 9 -6.76 -10.75 -1.98
N LEU A 10 -6.74 -9.59 -2.09
CA LEU A 10 -5.88 -8.96 -1.24
C LEU A 10 -6.30 -7.68 -0.80
N ALA A 11 -5.78 -7.08 0.14
CA ALA A 11 -6.17 -5.98 0.70
C ALA A 11 -5.35 -5.17 1.48
N GLU A 12 -5.09 -4.47 2.25
CA GLU A 12 -4.73 -3.40 2.66
C GLU A 12 -4.19 -2.80 3.80
N ALA A 13 -3.69 -1.89 4.40
CA ALA A 13 -3.11 -1.34 5.20
C ALA A 13 -2.61 -0.28 5.90
N SER A 14 -2.21 0.52 6.41
CA SER A 14 -1.93 1.39 7.31
C SER A 14 -0.86 2.15 7.49
N LEU A 15 -0.33 2.96 7.87
CA LEU A 15 -0.38 3.85 8.31
C LEU A 15 0.63 4.70 8.75
N VAL A 16 0.81 5.34 9.10
CA VAL A 16 1.47 6.40 9.40
C VAL A 16 2.52 6.15 10.34
N GLU A 17 3.59 6.83 10.35
CA GLU A 17 4.59 6.71 11.16
C GLU A 17 4.34 6.23 12.47
N GLY A 18 4.70 5.06 12.80
CA GLY A 18 4.57 4.46 14.10
C GLY A 18 3.17 4.21 14.56
N ALA A 19 2.19 4.57 13.76
CA ALA A 19 0.82 4.41 14.19
C ALA A 19 0.32 3.02 13.85
N ARG A 20 -0.51 2.47 14.69
CA ARG A 20 -1.14 1.19 14.44
C ARG A 20 -2.52 1.39 13.88
N ILE A 21 -2.99 0.40 13.14
CA ILE A 21 -4.35 0.40 12.65
C ILE A 21 -5.27 0.22 13.83
N ALA A 22 -6.24 1.11 13.96
CA ALA A 22 -7.20 1.04 15.05
C ALA A 22 -8.12 -0.18 14.86
N ARG A 23 -8.43 -0.85 15.94
CA ARG A 23 -9.32 -2.00 15.90
C ARG A 23 -10.74 -1.57 15.55
N GLY A 24 -11.42 -2.41 14.82
CA GLY A 24 -12.82 -2.15 14.46
C GLY A 24 -13.02 -1.21 13.30
N THR A 25 -11.96 -0.69 12.72
CA THR A 25 -12.09 0.17 11.55
C THR A 25 -12.35 -0.69 10.32
N PRO A 26 -12.94 -0.11 9.25
CA PRO A 26 -13.11 -0.85 8.00
C PRO A 26 -11.79 -1.41 7.48
N LEU A 27 -10.71 -0.67 7.64
CA LEU A 27 -9.40 -1.11 7.21
C LEU A 27 -8.94 -2.35 7.99
N GLU A 28 -9.04 -2.32 9.29
CA GLU A 28 -8.64 -3.42 10.14
C GLU A 28 -9.47 -4.66 9.84
N ASN A 29 -10.77 -4.49 9.64
CA ASN A 29 -11.66 -5.60 9.31
C ASN A 29 -11.31 -6.23 7.95
N ALA A 30 -11.03 -5.40 6.96
CA ALA A 30 -10.65 -5.89 5.65
C ALA A 30 -9.34 -6.68 5.69
N LEU A 31 -8.37 -6.20 6.45
CA LEU A 31 -7.09 -6.89 6.59
C LEU A 31 -7.26 -8.24 7.29
N SER A 32 -8.09 -8.27 8.32
CA SER A 32 -8.32 -9.49 9.08
C SER A 32 -9.01 -10.56 8.25
N GLU A 33 -9.83 -10.17 7.29
CA GLU A 33 -10.53 -11.12 6.43
C GLU A 33 -9.59 -11.86 5.48
N ILE A 34 -8.50 -11.22 5.08
CA ILE A 34 -7.67 -11.77 4.03
C ILE A 34 -6.29 -12.24 4.49
N SER A 35 -5.89 -11.93 5.69
CA SER A 35 -4.56 -12.30 6.17
C SER A 35 -4.61 -13.26 7.34
N PHE A 36 -3.68 -14.22 7.34
CA PHE A 36 -3.51 -15.13 8.46
C PHE A 36 -2.64 -14.47 9.52
N GLU A 37 -1.64 -13.72 9.09
CA GLU A 37 -0.72 -13.02 9.96
C GLU A 37 -0.40 -11.67 9.36
N ARG A 38 -0.06 -10.72 10.20
CA ARG A 38 0.26 -9.38 9.77
C ARG A 38 1.40 -8.82 10.63
N ILE A 39 2.39 -8.24 9.97
CA ILE A 39 3.52 -7.59 10.63
C ILE A 39 3.47 -6.10 10.27
N GLU A 40 3.50 -5.25 11.29
CA GLU A 40 3.53 -3.81 11.09
C GLU A 40 4.93 -3.28 11.37
N HIS A 41 5.33 -2.27 10.62
CA HIS A 41 6.60 -1.56 10.81
C HIS A 41 7.82 -2.49 10.74
N LEU A 42 7.87 -3.28 9.69
CA LEU A 42 8.99 -4.17 9.47
C LEU A 42 10.16 -3.38 8.87
N VAL A 43 11.35 -3.62 9.37
CA VAL A 43 12.56 -3.04 8.81
C VAL A 43 13.46 -4.17 8.36
N ILE A 44 13.88 -4.14 7.11
CA ILE A 44 14.78 -5.15 6.57
C ILE A 44 16.01 -4.48 5.97
N PRO A 45 17.18 -5.13 6.05
CA PRO A 45 18.38 -4.57 5.46
C PRO A 45 18.31 -4.66 3.94
N ASN A 46 18.88 -3.67 3.28
CA ASN A 46 18.94 -3.68 1.84
C ASN A 46 20.39 -3.93 1.39
N ALA A 47 20.57 -4.27 0.12
CA ALA A 47 21.87 -4.65 -0.42
C ALA A 47 22.93 -3.54 -0.36
N ASP A 48 22.50 -2.30 -0.25
CA ASP A 48 23.42 -1.14 -0.25
C ASP A 48 23.67 -0.60 1.14
N GLU A 49 23.62 -1.46 2.13
CA GLU A 49 23.82 -1.10 3.54
C GLU A 49 22.81 -0.16 4.13
N GLY A 50 21.68 0.02 3.46
CA GLY A 50 20.57 0.80 3.97
C GLY A 50 19.52 -0.10 4.61
N GLU A 51 18.41 0.49 4.89
CA GLU A 51 17.26 -0.21 5.44
C GLU A 51 16.02 0.09 4.61
N ILE A 52 15.17 -0.89 4.48
CA ILE A 52 13.88 -0.73 3.82
C ILE A 52 12.81 -0.91 4.87
N GLN A 53 11.92 0.07 4.96
CA GLN A 53 10.82 0.01 5.91
C GLN A 53 9.55 -0.42 5.18
N ILE A 54 8.83 -1.34 5.78
CA ILE A 54 7.58 -1.85 5.24
C ILE A 54 6.50 -1.59 6.28
N ASP A 55 5.51 -0.80 5.92
CA ASP A 55 4.45 -0.44 6.86
C ASP A 55 3.60 -1.64 7.23
N GLN A 56 3.23 -2.44 6.25
CA GLN A 56 2.41 -3.62 6.49
C GLN A 56 2.86 -4.76 5.59
N LEU A 57 3.09 -5.90 6.21
CA LEU A 57 3.36 -7.14 5.49
C LEU A 57 2.33 -8.16 5.94
N LEU A 58 1.57 -8.68 4.99
CA LEU A 58 0.50 -9.63 5.30
C LEU A 58 0.80 -10.99 4.69
N LEU A 59 0.53 -12.03 5.45
CA LEU A 59 0.57 -13.38 4.94
C LEU A 59 -0.86 -13.76 4.54
N THR A 60 -1.07 -14.02 3.28
CA THR A 60 -2.39 -14.35 2.75
C THR A 60 -2.38 -15.74 2.13
N SER A 61 -3.54 -16.20 1.72
CA SER A 61 -3.65 -17.49 1.03
C SER A 61 -2.92 -17.55 -0.31
N LYS A 62 -2.57 -16.39 -0.86
CA LYS A 62 -1.88 -16.29 -2.14
C LYS A 62 -0.41 -15.92 -2.02
N GLY A 63 0.09 -15.75 -0.81
CA GLY A 63 1.47 -15.37 -0.55
C GLY A 63 1.58 -14.12 0.29
N LEU A 64 2.70 -13.43 0.17
CA LEU A 64 2.93 -12.22 0.94
C LEU A 64 2.45 -10.97 0.20
N LEU A 65 1.84 -10.07 0.93
CA LEU A 65 1.37 -8.81 0.39
C LEU A 65 2.00 -7.66 1.17
N ILE A 66 2.68 -6.78 0.46
CA ILE A 66 3.25 -5.57 1.02
C ILE A 66 2.27 -4.43 0.75
N LEU A 67 1.89 -3.72 1.79
CA LEU A 67 0.96 -2.62 1.65
C LEU A 67 1.51 -1.31 2.17
N GLU A 68 1.29 -0.25 1.40
CA GLU A 68 1.55 1.11 1.82
C GLU A 68 0.22 1.84 1.78
N VAL A 69 -0.15 2.49 2.88
CA VAL A 69 -1.43 3.18 2.96
C VAL A 69 -1.25 4.69 2.87
N LYS A 70 -2.09 5.30 2.07
CA LYS A 70 -2.13 6.76 1.93
C LYS A 70 -3.51 7.26 2.32
N ASP A 71 -3.54 8.21 3.22
CA ASP A 71 -4.78 8.87 3.61
C ASP A 71 -4.78 10.27 3.01
N VAL A 72 -5.35 10.37 1.82
CA VAL A 72 -5.35 11.60 1.05
C VAL A 72 -6.77 11.97 0.69
N GLN A 73 -7.13 13.23 0.91
CA GLN A 73 -8.46 13.73 0.60
C GLN A 73 -8.40 14.63 -0.62
N GLY A 74 -9.12 14.29 -1.66
CA GLY A 74 -9.20 15.10 -2.88
C GLY A 74 -9.06 14.28 -4.15
N THR A 75 -8.97 14.98 -5.27
CA THR A 75 -8.79 14.35 -6.57
C THR A 75 -7.31 14.14 -6.82
N VAL A 76 -6.92 12.91 -7.09
CA VAL A 76 -5.54 12.54 -7.31
C VAL A 76 -5.27 12.40 -8.80
N PHE A 77 -4.25 13.10 -9.27
CA PHE A 77 -3.77 12.99 -10.64
C PHE A 77 -2.42 12.31 -10.62
N GLY A 78 -2.39 11.09 -11.10
CA GLY A 78 -1.16 10.31 -11.13
C GLY A 78 -1.21 9.21 -12.15
N SER A 79 -0.06 8.78 -12.59
CA SER A 79 0.07 7.64 -13.50
C SER A 79 1.38 6.93 -13.23
N ASP A 80 1.53 5.75 -13.80
CA ASP A 80 2.74 4.94 -13.60
C ASP A 80 4.00 5.68 -14.00
N LYS A 81 3.93 6.51 -15.01
CA LYS A 81 5.11 7.19 -15.55
C LYS A 81 5.41 8.55 -14.93
N MET A 82 4.51 9.07 -14.11
CA MET A 82 4.71 10.37 -13.51
C MET A 82 5.59 10.26 -12.28
N GLN A 83 6.56 11.16 -12.16
CA GLN A 83 7.44 11.19 -11.01
C GLN A 83 6.73 11.70 -9.76
N ASP A 84 5.89 12.71 -9.93
CA ASP A 84 5.12 13.27 -8.83
C ASP A 84 3.63 13.23 -9.16
N TRP A 85 2.83 12.97 -8.16
CA TRP A 85 1.38 12.97 -8.28
C TRP A 85 0.82 14.19 -7.58
N THR A 86 -0.27 14.71 -8.09
CA THR A 86 -0.89 15.96 -7.58
C THR A 86 -2.25 15.66 -6.99
N VAL A 87 -2.52 16.28 -5.85
CA VAL A 87 -3.83 16.18 -5.20
C VAL A 87 -4.45 17.56 -5.16
N ILE A 88 -5.70 17.65 -5.62
CA ILE A 88 -6.47 18.86 -5.58
C ILE A 88 -7.68 18.64 -4.67
N SER A 89 -7.77 19.43 -3.61
CA SER A 89 -8.93 19.45 -2.74
C SER A 89 -9.51 20.86 -2.70
N LYS A 90 -10.59 21.06 -1.97
CA LYS A 90 -11.29 22.35 -1.96
C LYS A 90 -10.40 23.57 -1.75
N ASP A 91 -9.48 23.44 -0.82
CA ASP A 91 -8.67 24.59 -0.40
C ASP A 91 -7.19 24.41 -0.65
N ARG A 92 -6.79 23.29 -1.20
CA ARG A 92 -5.37 22.96 -1.25
C ARG A 92 -5.00 22.25 -2.53
N LEU A 93 -3.79 22.52 -2.98
CA LEU A 93 -3.16 21.75 -4.03
C LEU A 93 -1.80 21.34 -3.50
N PHE A 94 -1.48 20.06 -3.53
CA PHE A 94 -0.17 19.61 -3.11
C PHE A 94 0.28 18.42 -3.96
N THR A 95 1.57 18.15 -3.93
CA THR A 95 2.15 17.03 -4.67
C THR A 95 2.88 16.11 -3.72
N PHE A 96 2.99 14.85 -4.13
CA PHE A 96 3.83 13.89 -3.44
C PHE A 96 4.45 12.95 -4.47
N SER A 97 5.55 12.32 -4.12
CA SER A 97 6.24 11.43 -5.04
C SER A 97 5.40 10.20 -5.34
N ASN A 98 5.45 9.75 -6.60
CA ASN A 98 4.81 8.51 -6.99
C ASN A 98 5.31 7.39 -6.07
N PRO A 99 4.44 6.73 -5.31
CA PRO A 99 4.87 5.73 -4.34
C PRO A 99 5.23 4.37 -4.95
N GLN A 100 4.94 4.17 -6.21
CA GLN A 100 5.14 2.86 -6.84
C GLN A 100 6.59 2.41 -6.97
N PRO A 101 7.56 3.27 -7.34
CA PRO A 101 8.94 2.83 -7.41
C PRO A 101 9.48 2.30 -6.08
N ALA A 102 9.19 2.97 -4.99
CA ALA A 102 9.61 2.50 -3.67
C ALA A 102 8.94 1.18 -3.30
N LEU A 103 7.71 0.98 -3.74
CA LEU A 103 7.00 -0.27 -3.50
C LEU A 103 7.67 -1.43 -4.25
N TYR A 104 8.12 -1.21 -5.48
CA TYR A 104 8.86 -2.22 -6.22
C TYR A 104 10.16 -2.62 -5.50
N ASP A 105 10.84 -1.65 -4.91
CA ASP A 105 12.05 -1.92 -4.15
C ASP A 105 11.75 -2.79 -2.93
N ARG A 106 10.64 -2.54 -2.27
CA ARG A 106 10.21 -3.33 -1.11
C ARG A 106 9.87 -4.76 -1.53
N ILE A 107 9.19 -4.92 -2.64
CA ILE A 107 8.86 -6.24 -3.17
C ILE A 107 10.15 -7.01 -3.48
N ALA A 108 11.10 -6.38 -4.13
CA ALA A 108 12.38 -7.01 -4.47
C ALA A 108 13.14 -7.44 -3.23
N ALA A 109 13.16 -6.59 -2.21
CA ALA A 109 13.85 -6.90 -0.96
C ALA A 109 13.24 -8.11 -0.24
N VAL A 110 11.93 -8.17 -0.19
CA VAL A 110 11.25 -9.31 0.45
C VAL A 110 11.47 -10.59 -0.35
N ARG A 111 11.46 -10.50 -1.66
CA ARG A 111 11.71 -11.66 -2.52
C ARG A 111 13.09 -12.26 -2.32
N GLN A 112 14.07 -11.47 -1.97
CA GLN A 112 15.40 -11.98 -1.69
C GLN A 112 15.46 -12.80 -0.40
N ILE A 113 14.59 -12.50 0.53
CA ILE A 113 14.53 -13.20 1.81
C ILE A 113 13.65 -14.44 1.70
N VAL A 114 12.52 -14.33 1.04
CA VAL A 114 11.54 -15.41 0.95
C VAL A 114 11.38 -15.81 -0.51
N ARG A 115 12.19 -16.75 -0.95
CA ARG A 115 12.31 -17.07 -2.38
C ARG A 115 11.23 -17.95 -2.96
N GLN A 116 10.55 -18.71 -2.12
CA GLN A 116 9.57 -19.69 -2.61
C GLN A 116 8.13 -19.27 -2.43
N VAL A 117 7.90 -18.06 -1.99
CA VAL A 117 6.56 -17.54 -1.74
C VAL A 117 6.30 -16.38 -2.68
N PRO A 118 5.15 -16.34 -3.35
CA PRO A 118 4.82 -15.17 -4.16
C PRO A 118 4.74 -13.91 -3.30
N VAL A 119 5.24 -12.80 -3.83
CA VAL A 119 5.22 -11.51 -3.15
C VAL A 119 4.58 -10.48 -4.06
N ALA A 120 3.61 -9.79 -3.58
CA ALA A 120 2.95 -8.71 -4.30
C ALA A 120 2.91 -7.46 -3.42
N GLY A 121 2.63 -6.33 -4.02
CA GLY A 121 2.52 -5.08 -3.27
C GLY A 121 1.47 -4.17 -3.88
N ARG A 122 0.87 -3.35 -3.05
CA ARG A 122 -0.11 -2.35 -3.47
C ARG A 122 0.01 -1.10 -2.61
N VAL A 123 -0.39 0.02 -3.20
CA VAL A 123 -0.56 1.27 -2.48
C VAL A 123 -2.06 1.42 -2.29
N LEU A 124 -2.50 1.45 -1.06
CA LEU A 124 -3.92 1.57 -0.74
C LEU A 124 -4.25 3.01 -0.40
N PHE A 125 -5.20 3.58 -1.11
CA PHE A 125 -5.72 4.89 -0.78
C PHE A 125 -7.02 4.72 -0.01
N LEU A 126 -7.12 5.37 1.13
CA LEU A 126 -8.33 5.32 1.93
C LEU A 126 -9.44 6.16 1.28
N ASP A 127 -10.64 6.05 1.82
CA ASP A 127 -11.78 6.81 1.31
C ASP A 127 -11.47 8.30 1.33
N GLY A 128 -11.90 9.00 0.33
CA GLY A 128 -11.63 10.42 0.19
C GLY A 128 -10.69 10.74 -0.98
N ALA A 129 -9.95 9.76 -1.46
CA ALA A 129 -9.12 9.94 -2.65
C ALA A 129 -9.94 9.55 -3.88
N ASP A 130 -9.90 10.40 -4.91
CA ASP A 130 -10.67 10.19 -6.11
C ASP A 130 -9.74 10.21 -7.33
N PHE A 131 -9.69 9.12 -8.07
CA PHE A 131 -8.85 9.00 -9.25
C PHE A 131 -9.69 9.13 -10.52
N THR A 132 -10.17 10.34 -10.79
CA THR A 132 -11.04 10.59 -11.93
C THR A 132 -10.36 10.43 -13.29
N LYS A 133 -9.06 10.53 -13.34
CA LYS A 133 -8.29 10.42 -14.58
C LYS A 133 -7.67 9.04 -14.80
N GLY A 134 -8.00 8.10 -13.97
CA GLY A 134 -7.48 6.74 -14.04
C GLY A 134 -6.69 6.34 -12.82
N VAL A 135 -6.67 5.06 -12.55
CA VAL A 135 -5.99 4.51 -11.38
C VAL A 135 -4.65 3.90 -11.81
N PRO A 136 -3.54 4.33 -11.21
CA PRO A 136 -2.24 3.71 -11.49
C PRO A 136 -2.23 2.21 -11.18
N SER A 137 -1.32 1.48 -11.78
CA SER A 137 -1.38 0.02 -11.78
C SER A 137 -1.25 -0.65 -10.42
N MET A 138 -0.53 -0.03 -9.50
CA MET A 138 -0.31 -0.61 -8.16
C MET A 138 -1.22 0.00 -7.09
N VAL A 139 -2.16 0.82 -7.48
CA VAL A 139 -3.05 1.52 -6.55
C VAL A 139 -4.38 0.81 -6.40
N CYS A 140 -4.89 0.80 -5.20
CA CYS A 140 -6.24 0.30 -4.93
C CYS A 140 -6.91 1.11 -3.82
N GLY A 141 -8.18 0.85 -3.63
CA GLY A 141 -8.96 1.49 -2.59
C GLY A 141 -9.75 0.48 -1.76
N LEU A 142 -10.38 0.97 -0.72
CA LEU A 142 -11.29 0.15 0.07
C LEU A 142 -12.64 0.12 -0.65
N ASP A 143 -13.17 -1.06 -0.82
CA ASP A 143 -14.50 -1.23 -1.38
C ASP A 143 -15.28 -2.28 -0.66
#